data_2b76737fa2c00237e952ebd524861810
#
_entry.id   2b76737fa2c00237e952ebd524861810
#
_cell.length_a   1.000
_cell.length_b   1.000
_cell.length_c   1.000
_cell.angle_alpha   90.00
_cell.angle_beta   90.00
_cell.angle_gamma   90.00
#
_symmetry.space_group_name_H-M   'P 1'
#
loop_
_entity.id
_entity.type
_entity.pdbx_description
1 polymer ?
#
loop_
_entity_poly.entity_id
_entity_poly.type
_entity_poly.pdbx_seq_one_letter_code
_entity_poly.pdbx_strand_id
1 'polypeptide(L)'
;MPDYRIKEHPILAIPGEAVVPFTWKGESYRARKGETIASALFANGLRIFGHHHKDGSPQGIFCANGQCAQCSVVANGLSVKSCMLPVTDGMRVEPLDGKASLPEASGDLRFHDVETVETECLVLG
;
A
#
# COMPACT_ATOMS: atom_id res chain seq x y z
N MET A 1 -2.97 -22.03 -3.75
CA MET A 1 -3.63 -20.70 -3.74
C MET A 1 -4.03 -20.32 -5.14
N PRO A 2 -5.17 -19.68 -5.34
CA PRO A 2 -5.55 -19.19 -6.64
C PRO A 2 -4.59 -18.09 -7.09
N ASP A 3 -4.25 -18.08 -8.38
CA ASP A 3 -3.47 -17.01 -9.00
C ASP A 3 -4.33 -16.37 -10.09
N TYR A 4 -4.85 -15.19 -9.81
CA TYR A 4 -5.73 -14.43 -10.71
C TYR A 4 -4.97 -13.49 -11.65
N ARG A 5 -3.66 -13.66 -11.79
CA ARG A 5 -2.85 -12.86 -12.72
C ARG A 5 -3.13 -13.24 -14.16
N ILE A 6 -3.21 -12.21 -15.01
CA ILE A 6 -3.23 -12.40 -16.45
C ILE A 6 -1.88 -13.01 -16.89
N LYS A 7 -1.92 -14.12 -17.61
CA LYS A 7 -0.73 -14.83 -18.08
C LYS A 7 -0.40 -14.53 -19.53
N GLU A 8 -1.42 -14.18 -20.31
CA GLU A 8 -1.28 -13.84 -21.72
C GLU A 8 -2.13 -12.61 -22.05
N HIS A 9 -1.60 -11.72 -22.88
CA HIS A 9 -2.34 -10.57 -23.36
C HIS A 9 -1.91 -10.27 -24.82
N PRO A 10 -2.86 -10.03 -25.75
CA PRO A 10 -2.54 -9.89 -27.18
C PRO A 10 -1.73 -8.63 -27.52
N ILE A 11 -1.73 -7.61 -26.65
CA ILE A 11 -1.10 -6.31 -26.91
C ILE A 11 -0.07 -5.95 -25.85
N LEU A 12 -0.37 -6.22 -24.57
CA LEU A 12 0.48 -5.80 -23.46
C LEU A 12 1.52 -6.86 -23.13
N ALA A 13 2.76 -6.42 -22.95
CA ALA A 13 3.79 -7.29 -22.39
C ALA A 13 3.42 -7.66 -20.94
N ILE A 14 3.42 -8.96 -20.65
CA ILE A 14 3.23 -9.43 -19.28
C ILE A 14 4.55 -9.27 -18.53
N PRO A 15 4.56 -8.60 -17.37
CA PRO A 15 5.78 -8.46 -16.56
C PRO A 15 6.38 -9.82 -16.19
N GLY A 16 7.69 -9.88 -16.14
CA GLY A 16 8.44 -11.11 -15.80
C GLY A 16 8.08 -11.68 -14.42
N GLU A 17 8.49 -12.93 -14.20
CA GLU A 17 8.10 -13.75 -13.03
C GLU A 17 8.93 -13.51 -11.78
N ALA A 18 9.70 -12.41 -11.67
CA ALA A 18 10.46 -12.11 -10.47
C ALA A 18 9.52 -12.03 -9.26
N VAL A 19 9.67 -12.97 -8.34
CA VAL A 19 8.80 -13.13 -7.18
C VAL A 19 9.34 -12.34 -6.01
N VAL A 20 8.46 -11.61 -5.34
CA VAL A 20 8.74 -10.86 -4.12
C VAL A 20 7.88 -11.46 -2.99
N PRO A 21 8.47 -12.12 -1.99
CA PRO A 21 7.72 -12.66 -0.86
C PRO A 21 7.29 -11.55 0.08
N PHE A 22 6.08 -11.68 0.62
CA PHE A 22 5.54 -10.81 1.67
C PHE A 22 4.58 -11.59 2.56
N THR A 23 4.15 -11.02 3.67
CA THR A 23 3.15 -11.64 4.54
C THR A 23 1.88 -10.81 4.61
N TRP A 24 0.75 -11.50 4.70
CA TRP A 24 -0.56 -10.94 5.01
C TRP A 24 -1.16 -11.68 6.20
N LYS A 25 -1.42 -10.98 7.30
CA LYS A 25 -1.90 -11.57 8.56
C LYS A 25 -1.01 -12.72 9.06
N GLY A 26 0.31 -12.58 8.86
CA GLY A 26 1.28 -13.61 9.23
C GLY A 26 1.43 -14.77 8.25
N GLU A 27 0.56 -14.91 7.26
CA GLU A 27 0.68 -15.93 6.21
C GLU A 27 1.53 -15.46 5.04
N SER A 28 2.31 -16.37 4.45
CA SER A 28 3.21 -16.07 3.34
C SER A 28 2.48 -16.00 2.00
N TYR A 29 2.72 -14.92 1.27
CA TYR A 29 2.20 -14.67 -0.08
C TYR A 29 3.32 -14.27 -1.03
N ARG A 30 3.01 -14.26 -2.33
CA ARG A 30 3.94 -13.90 -3.38
C ARG A 30 3.38 -12.79 -4.24
N ALA A 31 4.19 -11.76 -4.47
CA ALA A 31 3.95 -10.71 -5.45
C ALA A 31 4.89 -10.86 -6.64
N ARG A 32 4.57 -10.27 -7.77
CA ARG A 32 5.53 -10.01 -8.84
C ARG A 32 6.23 -8.69 -8.57
N LYS A 33 7.47 -8.58 -8.98
CA LYS A 33 8.23 -7.32 -8.87
C LYS A 33 7.46 -6.18 -9.54
N GLY A 34 7.24 -5.09 -8.79
CA GLY A 34 6.49 -3.92 -9.25
C GLY A 34 4.98 -3.97 -8.98
N GLU A 35 4.44 -5.08 -8.51
CA GLU A 35 3.05 -5.10 -8.05
C GLU A 35 2.88 -4.26 -6.80
N THR A 36 1.79 -3.52 -6.73
CA THR A 36 1.37 -2.86 -5.50
C THR A 36 0.80 -3.88 -4.52
N ILE A 37 0.75 -3.52 -3.23
CA ILE A 37 0.16 -4.40 -2.21
C ILE A 37 -1.26 -4.81 -2.62
N ALA A 38 -2.09 -3.85 -3.09
CA ALA A 38 -3.46 -4.13 -3.50
C ALA A 38 -3.54 -5.13 -4.66
N SER A 39 -2.72 -4.94 -5.70
CA SER A 39 -2.71 -5.85 -6.85
C SER A 39 -2.20 -7.25 -6.46
N ALA A 40 -1.19 -7.32 -5.60
CA ALA A 40 -0.66 -8.59 -5.11
C ALA A 40 -1.69 -9.34 -4.25
N LEU A 41 -2.36 -8.67 -3.32
CA LEU A 41 -3.43 -9.27 -2.50
C LEU A 41 -4.58 -9.76 -3.38
N PHE A 42 -5.04 -8.92 -4.31
CA PHE A 42 -6.13 -9.28 -5.23
C PHE A 42 -5.77 -10.48 -6.11
N ALA A 43 -4.55 -10.51 -6.65
CA ALA A 43 -4.05 -11.61 -7.46
C ALA A 43 -3.98 -12.94 -6.69
N ASN A 44 -3.76 -12.89 -5.39
CA ASN A 44 -3.80 -14.02 -4.49
C ASN A 44 -5.21 -14.34 -3.94
N GLY A 45 -6.27 -13.70 -4.47
CA GLY A 45 -7.65 -13.97 -4.11
C GLY A 45 -8.21 -13.21 -2.91
N LEU A 46 -7.40 -12.32 -2.32
CA LEU A 46 -7.81 -11.49 -1.19
C LEU A 46 -8.48 -10.23 -1.70
N ARG A 47 -9.69 -9.95 -1.23
CA ARG A 47 -10.51 -8.82 -1.70
C ARG A 47 -10.88 -7.84 -0.60
N ILE A 48 -10.88 -8.31 0.64
CA ILE A 48 -11.18 -7.49 1.83
C ILE A 48 -9.86 -7.20 2.51
N PHE A 49 -9.52 -5.92 2.62
CA PHE A 49 -8.25 -5.44 3.18
C PHE A 49 -8.41 -4.84 4.58
N GLY A 50 -9.64 -4.72 5.05
CA GLY A 50 -9.98 -4.20 6.36
C GLY A 50 -11.47 -3.90 6.43
N HIS A 51 -11.89 -3.30 7.54
CA HIS A 51 -13.28 -2.93 7.79
C HIS A 51 -13.37 -1.48 8.24
N HIS A 52 -14.40 -0.81 7.77
CA HIS A 52 -14.64 0.59 8.12
C HIS A 52 -14.95 0.75 9.61
N HIS A 53 -14.30 1.73 10.25
CA HIS A 53 -14.31 1.88 11.71
C HIS A 53 -15.66 2.26 12.33
N LYS A 54 -16.61 2.77 11.53
CA LYS A 54 -17.93 3.19 12.04
C LYS A 54 -18.99 2.11 11.90
N ASP A 55 -19.04 1.45 10.75
CA ASP A 55 -20.13 0.54 10.39
C ASP A 55 -19.67 -0.90 10.11
N GLY A 56 -18.36 -1.17 10.18
CA GLY A 56 -17.79 -2.48 9.93
C GLY A 56 -17.89 -2.95 8.47
N SER A 57 -18.24 -2.07 7.53
CA SER A 57 -18.33 -2.44 6.12
C SER A 57 -16.97 -2.89 5.57
N PRO A 58 -16.93 -3.94 4.72
CA PRO A 58 -15.68 -4.43 4.16
C PRO A 58 -15.09 -3.40 3.20
N GLN A 59 -13.78 -3.22 3.29
CA GLN A 59 -13.00 -2.30 2.47
C GLN A 59 -11.97 -3.06 1.63
N GLY A 60 -11.70 -2.56 0.43
CA GLY A 60 -10.75 -3.12 -0.51
C GLY A 60 -10.46 -2.16 -1.65
N ILE A 61 -10.16 -2.69 -2.84
CA ILE A 61 -9.89 -1.84 -4.01
C ILE A 61 -11.19 -1.18 -4.48
N PHE A 62 -11.16 0.16 -4.62
CA PHE A 62 -12.25 0.93 -5.22
C PHE A 62 -11.73 1.84 -6.34
N CYS A 63 -10.99 2.91 -6.02
CA CYS A 63 -10.49 3.85 -7.04
C CYS A 63 -9.21 3.40 -7.74
N ALA A 64 -8.38 2.61 -7.08
CA ALA A 64 -7.07 2.12 -7.53
C ALA A 64 -6.07 3.24 -7.94
N ASN A 65 -6.33 4.50 -7.55
CA ASN A 65 -5.51 5.67 -7.90
C ASN A 65 -5.13 6.56 -6.70
N GLY A 66 -5.25 6.03 -5.48
CA GLY A 66 -4.82 6.69 -4.28
C GLY A 66 -5.78 7.73 -3.68
N GLN A 67 -6.98 7.94 -4.24
CA GLN A 67 -7.89 9.00 -3.79
C GLN A 67 -8.81 8.57 -2.62
N CYS A 68 -9.49 7.42 -2.74
CA CYS A 68 -10.57 7.06 -1.83
C CYS A 68 -10.13 6.49 -0.47
N ALA A 69 -8.89 6.05 -0.33
CA ALA A 69 -8.34 5.38 0.87
C ALA A 69 -9.04 4.08 1.31
N GLN A 70 -9.97 3.54 0.53
CA GLN A 70 -10.70 2.29 0.83
C GLN A 70 -9.79 1.05 0.88
N CYS A 71 -8.64 1.10 0.20
CA CYS A 71 -7.65 0.04 0.17
C CYS A 71 -6.57 0.18 1.25
N SER A 72 -6.81 0.96 2.31
CA SER A 72 -5.82 1.17 3.36
C SER A 72 -5.51 -0.12 4.11
N VAL A 73 -4.22 -0.32 4.35
CA VAL A 73 -3.66 -1.46 5.10
C VAL A 73 -2.56 -0.95 6.03
N VAL A 74 -2.08 -1.79 6.91
CA VAL A 74 -0.88 -1.52 7.71
C VAL A 74 0.28 -2.28 7.09
N ALA A 75 1.26 -1.57 6.53
CA ALA A 75 2.47 -2.14 5.97
C ALA A 75 3.68 -1.77 6.83
N ASN A 76 4.36 -2.77 7.37
CA ASN A 76 5.50 -2.59 8.29
C ASN A 76 5.21 -1.62 9.44
N GLY A 77 3.97 -1.65 9.96
CA GLY A 77 3.52 -0.80 11.07
C GLY A 77 2.97 0.57 10.66
N LEU A 78 3.00 0.92 9.38
CA LEU A 78 2.47 2.20 8.87
C LEU A 78 1.17 1.99 8.10
N SER A 79 0.18 2.86 8.36
CA SER A 79 -1.04 2.89 7.55
C SER A 79 -0.74 3.50 6.18
N VAL A 80 -1.00 2.73 5.13
CA VAL A 80 -0.72 3.11 3.74
C VAL A 80 -1.89 2.79 2.81
N LYS A 81 -1.96 3.47 1.68
CA LYS A 81 -2.86 3.12 0.58
C LYS A 81 -2.24 2.00 -0.24
N SER A 82 -2.76 0.80 -0.09
CA SER A 82 -2.17 -0.40 -0.71
C SER A 82 -2.11 -0.36 -2.25
N CYS A 83 -2.98 0.43 -2.88
CA CYS A 83 -2.96 0.61 -4.34
C CYS A 83 -1.80 1.48 -4.84
N MET A 84 -1.10 2.19 -3.95
CA MET A 84 -0.02 3.11 -4.29
C MET A 84 1.37 2.61 -3.88
N LEU A 85 1.44 1.65 -2.96
CA LEU A 85 2.72 1.17 -2.43
C LEU A 85 3.11 -0.17 -3.06
N PRO A 86 4.26 -0.24 -3.76
CA PRO A 86 4.80 -1.49 -4.26
C PRO A 86 5.19 -2.44 -3.14
N VAL A 87 5.03 -3.74 -3.38
CA VAL A 87 5.50 -4.78 -2.45
C VAL A 87 7.03 -4.82 -2.47
N THR A 88 7.62 -4.85 -1.28
CA THR A 88 9.05 -5.09 -1.08
C THR A 88 9.30 -6.43 -0.39
N ASP A 89 10.50 -6.96 -0.56
CA ASP A 89 10.89 -8.24 0.01
C ASP A 89 10.74 -8.27 1.53
N GLY A 90 10.09 -9.31 2.03
CA GLY A 90 9.84 -9.48 3.45
C GLY A 90 8.83 -8.51 4.08
N MET A 91 8.11 -7.72 3.27
CA MET A 91 7.11 -6.78 3.77
C MET A 91 6.03 -7.49 4.58
N ARG A 92 5.72 -6.96 5.75
CA ARG A 92 4.62 -7.43 6.59
C ARG A 92 3.41 -6.52 6.40
N VAL A 93 2.29 -7.11 5.95
CA VAL A 93 1.04 -6.40 5.69
C VAL A 93 -0.06 -6.95 6.56
N GLU A 94 -0.79 -6.06 7.20
CA GLU A 94 -1.93 -6.37 8.07
C GLU A 94 -3.16 -5.59 7.61
N PRO A 95 -4.37 -6.09 7.87
CA PRO A 95 -5.58 -5.34 7.62
C PRO A 95 -5.62 -4.07 8.48
N LEU A 96 -6.21 -3.01 7.93
CA LEU A 96 -6.55 -1.84 8.73
C LEU A 96 -7.98 -2.01 9.25
N ASP A 97 -8.11 -2.54 10.46
CA ASP A 97 -9.37 -2.63 11.17
C ASP A 97 -9.44 -1.50 12.20
N GLY A 98 -10.35 -0.55 11.99
CA GLY A 98 -10.49 0.60 12.85
C GLY A 98 -9.83 1.88 12.31
N LYS A 99 -9.40 2.76 13.22
CA LYS A 99 -8.72 4.01 12.86
C LYS A 99 -7.23 3.78 12.67
N ALA A 100 -6.67 4.40 11.64
CA ALA A 100 -5.23 4.47 11.50
C ALA A 100 -4.61 5.20 12.69
N SER A 101 -3.56 4.63 13.26
CA SER A 101 -2.73 5.27 14.27
C SER A 101 -1.37 5.66 13.66
N LEU A 102 -0.82 6.76 14.13
CA LEU A 102 0.56 7.10 13.83
C LEU A 102 1.48 6.21 14.68
N PRO A 103 2.63 5.80 14.15
CA PRO A 103 3.63 5.11 14.96
C PRO A 103 4.11 6.05 16.07
N GLU A 104 4.47 5.48 17.21
CA GLU A 104 5.12 6.25 18.26
C GLU A 104 6.44 6.83 17.77
N ALA A 105 6.70 8.09 18.07
CA ALA A 105 7.95 8.72 17.72
C ALA A 105 9.10 8.04 18.48
N SER A 106 10.02 7.41 17.77
CA SER A 106 11.21 6.81 18.37
C SER A 106 12.39 7.77 18.21
N GLY A 107 12.79 8.43 19.30
CA GLY A 107 13.97 9.26 19.37
C GLY A 107 13.69 10.76 19.38
N ASP A 108 14.77 11.54 19.46
CA ASP A 108 14.72 12.99 19.46
C ASP A 108 14.24 13.54 18.11
N LEU A 109 13.30 14.47 18.15
CA LEU A 109 12.87 15.20 16.97
C LEU A 109 14.03 16.00 16.41
N ARG A 110 14.47 15.66 15.22
CA ARG A 110 15.45 16.47 14.49
C ARG A 110 14.70 17.42 13.57
N PHE A 111 14.80 18.71 13.87
CA PHE A 111 14.32 19.75 12.97
C PHE A 111 15.44 20.04 11.95
N HIS A 112 15.04 20.17 10.68
CA HIS A 112 15.95 20.70 9.66
C HIS A 112 16.04 22.21 9.82
N ASP A 113 17.23 22.74 9.54
CA ASP A 113 17.40 24.19 9.46
C ASP A 113 16.46 24.75 8.39
N VAL A 114 15.78 25.83 8.74
CA VAL A 114 14.89 26.52 7.81
C VAL A 114 15.67 27.58 7.07
N GLU A 115 15.78 27.43 5.75
CA GLU A 115 16.35 28.46 4.91
C GLU A 115 15.31 29.60 4.74
N THR A 116 15.73 30.83 5.06
CA THR A 116 14.90 32.02 4.85
C THR A 116 15.31 32.69 3.54
N VAL A 117 14.38 32.78 2.61
CA VAL A 117 14.60 33.45 1.33
C VAL A 117 13.73 34.70 1.29
N GLU A 118 14.37 35.87 1.08
CA GLU A 118 13.69 37.13 0.86
C GLU A 118 13.44 37.33 -0.64
N THR A 119 12.20 37.63 -1.01
CA THR A 119 11.81 37.83 -2.41
C THR A 119 10.71 38.87 -2.52
N GLU A 120 10.71 39.62 -3.60
CA GLU A 120 9.62 40.58 -3.90
C GLU A 120 8.33 39.91 -4.40
N CYS A 121 8.45 38.68 -4.91
CA CYS A 121 7.32 37.89 -5.39
C CYS A 121 7.51 36.41 -5.07
N LEU A 122 6.49 35.81 -4.42
CA LEU A 122 6.43 34.37 -4.13
C LEU A 122 5.25 33.75 -4.87
N VAL A 123 5.52 32.74 -5.69
CA VAL A 123 4.49 31.92 -6.33
C VAL A 123 4.48 30.54 -5.67
N LEU A 124 3.35 30.19 -5.06
CA LEU A 124 3.09 28.89 -4.47
C LEU A 124 2.23 28.07 -5.45
N GLY A 125 2.77 26.94 -5.92
CA GLY A 125 2.11 26.06 -6.86
C GLY A 125 1.85 24.67 -6.31
#